data_238d73bbd0238821b9150a102c243334
#
_entry.id   238d73bbd0238821b9150a102c243334
#
_cell.length_a   1.000
_cell.length_b   1.000
_cell.length_c   1.000
_cell.angle_alpha   90.00
_cell.angle_beta   90.00
_cell.angle_gamma   90.00
#
_symmetry.space_group_name_H-M   'P 1'
#
loop_
_entity.id
_entity.type
_entity.pdbx_description
1 polymer ?
#
loop_
_entity_poly.entity_id
_entity_poly.type
_entity_poly.pdbx_seq_one_letter_code
_entity_poly.pdbx_strand_id
1 'polypeptide(L)'
;IAILVVAADNSVMPQTIESISHAKAAGVPIIVAINKIDKHDADPQKVRSELLRHEVFVESMGGEVLDVEVSATKGTNLDKLLEAILLQAEILDLKANPDRTAEGVVIEAQLDKGRGPVATVLVQTGTLMPGDILVAGNEWGRVRALVNDRGVQIKEAPPAMPVEVLGLQGTPQAGDRFAVVNNEARAREITEYRQRLAREKAVAKHAGQRGSLEQMMSQLQTSGLKEFPLVIKGDVQGSIEAINAALDKLGTDEVRARIVHAGAGAITESDVSLAETSGAAIIGFNVRANVQARAAAAAAGIEIRYYSIIYNLVDDVKAALSGLLSPERRETFIGNAQILEIFDITKVGKIAGCRVTEGKVERGAGVRLIRDNVVIHEGTLKTLKRFKDEVSEVPGGQECGMAFQNYEDMRVGDVIECFRVEMVTRTL
;
A
#
# COMPACT_ATOMS: atom_id res chain seq x y z
N ILE A 1 -23.81 6.46 -14.35
CA ILE A 1 -24.33 5.13 -14.00
C ILE A 1 -23.14 4.24 -13.68
N ALA A 2 -23.15 3.56 -12.55
CA ALA A 2 -22.14 2.57 -12.19
C ALA A 2 -22.73 1.15 -12.38
N ILE A 3 -22.02 0.29 -13.08
CA ILE A 3 -22.40 -1.13 -13.21
C ILE A 3 -21.54 -1.93 -12.24
N LEU A 4 -22.19 -2.46 -11.21
CA LEU A 4 -21.55 -3.29 -10.19
C LEU A 4 -21.61 -4.76 -10.61
N VAL A 5 -20.48 -5.32 -11.04
CA VAL A 5 -20.42 -6.72 -11.44
C VAL A 5 -20.04 -7.59 -10.25
N VAL A 6 -20.93 -8.51 -9.87
CA VAL A 6 -20.73 -9.42 -8.75
C VAL A 6 -20.83 -10.86 -9.24
N ALA A 7 -19.89 -11.71 -8.84
CA ALA A 7 -19.90 -13.10 -9.25
C ALA A 7 -20.85 -13.92 -8.37
N ALA A 8 -21.75 -14.67 -8.99
CA ALA A 8 -22.73 -15.50 -8.28
C ALA A 8 -22.09 -16.68 -7.49
N ASP A 9 -20.88 -17.09 -7.87
CA ASP A 9 -20.11 -18.16 -7.22
C ASP A 9 -19.34 -17.70 -5.97
N ASN A 10 -18.95 -16.42 -5.88
CA ASN A 10 -18.06 -15.92 -4.83
C ASN A 10 -18.71 -14.88 -3.90
N SER A 11 -19.88 -14.37 -4.29
CA SER A 11 -20.61 -13.36 -3.50
C SER A 11 -19.92 -12.00 -3.39
N VAL A 12 -20.22 -11.20 -2.35
CA VAL A 12 -19.71 -9.82 -2.20
C VAL A 12 -18.30 -9.84 -1.62
N MET A 13 -17.32 -9.46 -2.42
CA MET A 13 -15.90 -9.40 -2.05
C MET A 13 -15.50 -7.99 -1.59
N PRO A 14 -14.36 -7.80 -0.89
CA PRO A 14 -13.93 -6.48 -0.44
C PRO A 14 -13.85 -5.42 -1.55
N GLN A 15 -13.43 -5.80 -2.76
CA GLN A 15 -13.42 -4.93 -3.93
C GLN A 15 -14.82 -4.46 -4.35
N THR A 16 -15.81 -5.34 -4.20
CA THR A 16 -17.21 -4.99 -4.45
C THR A 16 -17.71 -3.95 -3.46
N ILE A 17 -17.35 -4.08 -2.18
CA ILE A 17 -17.69 -3.11 -1.13
C ILE A 17 -17.05 -1.75 -1.41
N GLU A 18 -15.79 -1.75 -1.83
CA GLU A 18 -15.08 -0.53 -2.23
C GLU A 18 -15.78 0.15 -3.42
N SER A 19 -16.17 -0.62 -4.44
CA SER A 19 -16.90 -0.11 -5.60
C SER A 19 -18.26 0.49 -5.22
N ILE A 20 -19.00 -0.15 -4.31
CA ILE A 20 -20.27 0.40 -3.75
C ILE A 20 -20.02 1.74 -3.06
N SER A 21 -18.97 1.82 -2.24
CA SER A 21 -18.62 3.03 -1.50
C SER A 21 -18.24 4.18 -2.45
N HIS A 22 -17.49 3.90 -3.51
CA HIS A 22 -17.16 4.88 -4.54
C HIS A 22 -18.39 5.36 -5.33
N ALA A 23 -19.27 4.45 -5.73
CA ALA A 23 -20.50 4.82 -6.45
C ALA A 23 -21.43 5.68 -5.60
N LYS A 24 -21.61 5.33 -4.32
CA LYS A 24 -22.38 6.13 -3.35
C LYS A 24 -21.75 7.49 -3.11
N ALA A 25 -20.43 7.56 -2.92
CA ALA A 25 -19.71 8.83 -2.73
C ALA A 25 -19.81 9.75 -3.96
N ALA A 26 -19.83 9.17 -5.17
CA ALA A 26 -20.02 9.89 -6.42
C ALA A 26 -21.49 10.28 -6.69
N GLY A 27 -22.45 9.75 -5.92
CA GLY A 27 -23.88 10.00 -6.09
C GLY A 27 -24.44 9.50 -7.43
N VAL A 28 -23.85 8.45 -8.02
CA VAL A 28 -24.30 7.89 -9.29
C VAL A 28 -25.21 6.68 -9.06
N PRO A 29 -26.25 6.49 -9.90
CA PRO A 29 -27.08 5.29 -9.85
C PRO A 29 -26.28 4.03 -10.07
N ILE A 30 -26.60 2.97 -9.34
CA ILE A 30 -25.99 1.65 -9.44
C ILE A 30 -26.91 0.71 -10.19
N ILE A 31 -26.37 -0.10 -11.10
CA ILE A 31 -27.01 -1.27 -11.68
C ILE A 31 -26.18 -2.49 -11.28
N VAL A 32 -26.82 -3.52 -10.75
CA VAL A 32 -26.12 -4.75 -10.33
C VAL A 32 -26.18 -5.78 -11.44
N ALA A 33 -25.02 -6.25 -11.91
CA ALA A 33 -24.90 -7.37 -12.84
C ALA A 33 -24.37 -8.60 -12.08
N ILE A 34 -25.26 -9.54 -11.77
CA ILE A 34 -24.90 -10.80 -11.12
C ILE A 34 -24.39 -11.77 -12.19
N ASN A 35 -23.06 -11.88 -12.29
CA ASN A 35 -22.38 -12.64 -13.35
C ASN A 35 -22.09 -14.08 -12.94
N LYS A 36 -21.73 -14.89 -13.92
CA LYS A 36 -21.39 -16.32 -13.80
C LYS A 36 -22.56 -17.22 -13.34
N ILE A 37 -23.79 -16.87 -13.71
CA ILE A 37 -24.96 -17.67 -13.41
C ILE A 37 -24.96 -19.08 -14.08
N ASP A 38 -24.05 -19.28 -15.02
CA ASP A 38 -23.85 -20.55 -15.71
C ASP A 38 -23.06 -21.59 -14.92
N LYS A 39 -22.47 -21.21 -13.78
CA LYS A 39 -21.78 -22.14 -12.90
C LYS A 39 -22.72 -22.95 -12.02
N HIS A 40 -22.30 -24.15 -11.67
CA HIS A 40 -23.11 -25.09 -10.85
C HIS A 40 -23.33 -24.58 -9.41
N ASP A 41 -22.39 -23.82 -8.88
CA ASP A 41 -22.38 -23.25 -7.53
C ASP A 41 -22.87 -21.79 -7.47
N ALA A 42 -23.49 -21.32 -8.56
CA ALA A 42 -24.03 -19.97 -8.64
C ALA A 42 -25.28 -19.81 -7.75
N ASP A 43 -25.25 -18.84 -6.84
CA ASP A 43 -26.38 -18.47 -5.99
C ASP A 43 -26.67 -16.96 -6.05
N PRO A 44 -27.49 -16.51 -7.02
CA PRO A 44 -27.87 -15.10 -7.14
C PRO A 44 -28.61 -14.54 -5.92
N GLN A 45 -29.39 -15.37 -5.22
CA GLN A 45 -30.16 -14.94 -4.04
C GLN A 45 -29.24 -14.61 -2.86
N LYS A 46 -28.18 -15.37 -2.69
CA LYS A 46 -27.17 -15.10 -1.69
C LYS A 46 -26.49 -13.74 -1.96
N VAL A 47 -26.14 -13.45 -3.23
CA VAL A 47 -25.56 -12.15 -3.62
C VAL A 47 -26.50 -11.01 -3.27
N ARG A 48 -27.81 -11.12 -3.60
CA ARG A 48 -28.80 -10.09 -3.27
C ARG A 48 -28.91 -9.86 -1.76
N SER A 49 -28.92 -10.93 -0.98
CA SER A 49 -28.99 -10.86 0.49
C SER A 49 -27.76 -10.20 1.11
N GLU A 50 -26.58 -10.41 0.52
CA GLU A 50 -25.35 -9.76 0.98
C GLU A 50 -25.29 -8.29 0.58
N LEU A 51 -25.72 -7.94 -0.62
CA LEU A 51 -25.81 -6.52 -1.08
C LEU A 51 -26.72 -5.68 -0.17
N LEU A 52 -27.79 -6.30 0.37
CA LEU A 52 -28.68 -5.66 1.33
C LEU A 52 -27.92 -5.17 2.58
N ARG A 53 -26.92 -5.94 3.05
CA ARG A 53 -26.07 -5.57 4.20
C ARG A 53 -25.22 -4.33 3.93
N HIS A 54 -24.98 -4.02 2.65
CA HIS A 54 -24.23 -2.85 2.19
C HIS A 54 -25.15 -1.74 1.69
N GLU A 55 -26.45 -1.79 2.10
CA GLU A 55 -27.46 -0.78 1.74
C GLU A 55 -27.65 -0.62 0.22
N VAL A 56 -27.52 -1.70 -0.53
CA VAL A 56 -27.87 -1.78 -1.95
C VAL A 56 -29.15 -2.62 -2.06
N PHE A 57 -30.28 -1.93 -2.19
CA PHE A 57 -31.60 -2.52 -2.22
C PHE A 57 -32.02 -2.78 -3.67
N VAL A 58 -31.90 -4.03 -4.10
CA VAL A 58 -32.18 -4.41 -5.48
C VAL A 58 -33.69 -4.52 -5.73
N GLU A 59 -34.12 -4.24 -6.98
CA GLU A 59 -35.53 -4.22 -7.41
C GLU A 59 -36.23 -5.56 -7.16
N SER A 60 -35.55 -6.67 -7.44
CA SER A 60 -36.04 -8.03 -7.20
C SER A 60 -36.37 -8.35 -5.72
N MET A 61 -35.89 -7.53 -4.78
CA MET A 61 -36.16 -7.57 -3.34
C MET A 61 -36.97 -6.35 -2.85
N GLY A 62 -37.60 -5.59 -3.77
CA GLY A 62 -38.44 -4.44 -3.44
C GLY A 62 -37.69 -3.12 -3.27
N GLY A 63 -36.45 -3.03 -3.72
CA GLY A 63 -35.64 -1.80 -3.74
C GLY A 63 -35.75 -1.05 -5.06
N GLU A 64 -34.85 -0.05 -5.23
CA GLU A 64 -34.81 0.84 -6.40
C GLU A 64 -33.63 0.54 -7.34
N VAL A 65 -32.70 -0.33 -6.94
CA VAL A 65 -31.49 -0.65 -7.71
C VAL A 65 -31.79 -1.78 -8.69
N LEU A 66 -31.64 -1.51 -9.98
CA LEU A 66 -31.84 -2.53 -11.02
C LEU A 66 -30.81 -3.66 -10.87
N ASP A 67 -31.25 -4.90 -10.93
CA ASP A 67 -30.40 -6.07 -10.92
C ASP A 67 -30.68 -7.02 -12.09
N VAL A 68 -29.61 -7.52 -12.72
CA VAL A 68 -29.70 -8.43 -13.87
C VAL A 68 -28.76 -9.62 -13.66
N GLU A 69 -29.29 -10.81 -13.81
CA GLU A 69 -28.53 -12.06 -13.81
C GLU A 69 -27.94 -12.29 -15.21
N VAL A 70 -26.60 -12.39 -15.30
CA VAL A 70 -25.89 -12.48 -16.57
C VAL A 70 -24.86 -13.62 -16.59
N SER A 71 -24.57 -14.12 -17.77
CA SER A 71 -23.36 -14.89 -18.05
C SER A 71 -22.58 -14.24 -19.18
N ALA A 72 -21.47 -13.61 -18.84
CA ALA A 72 -20.59 -12.98 -19.82
C ALA A 72 -20.01 -14.03 -20.80
N THR A 73 -19.69 -15.24 -20.34
CA THR A 73 -19.13 -16.31 -21.16
C THR A 73 -20.12 -16.88 -22.16
N LYS A 74 -21.40 -17.05 -21.76
CA LYS A 74 -22.47 -17.58 -22.62
C LYS A 74 -23.26 -16.50 -23.33
N GLY A 75 -23.02 -15.21 -23.02
CA GLY A 75 -23.79 -14.11 -23.56
C GLY A 75 -25.24 -14.01 -23.04
N THR A 76 -25.59 -14.74 -21.97
CA THR A 76 -26.95 -14.80 -21.44
C THR A 76 -27.34 -13.50 -20.79
N ASN A 77 -28.52 -12.95 -21.15
CA ASN A 77 -29.13 -11.72 -20.61
C ASN A 77 -28.23 -10.45 -20.70
N LEU A 78 -27.25 -10.41 -21.59
CA LEU A 78 -26.48 -9.18 -21.83
C LEU A 78 -27.34 -8.09 -22.48
N ASP A 79 -28.30 -8.49 -23.31
CA ASP A 79 -29.35 -7.61 -23.87
C ASP A 79 -30.19 -6.94 -22.79
N LYS A 80 -30.62 -7.68 -21.78
CA LYS A 80 -31.36 -7.13 -20.63
C LYS A 80 -30.53 -6.16 -19.79
N LEU A 81 -29.22 -6.42 -19.65
CA LEU A 81 -28.31 -5.49 -18.98
C LEU A 81 -28.21 -4.18 -19.76
N LEU A 82 -28.13 -4.25 -21.11
CA LEU A 82 -28.14 -3.05 -21.95
C LEU A 82 -29.45 -2.30 -21.88
N GLU A 83 -30.60 -3.01 -21.85
CA GLU A 83 -31.92 -2.41 -21.64
C GLU A 83 -32.02 -1.69 -20.29
N ALA A 84 -31.50 -2.28 -19.20
CA ALA A 84 -31.47 -1.66 -17.88
C ALA A 84 -30.60 -0.37 -17.87
N ILE A 85 -29.47 -0.37 -18.58
CA ILE A 85 -28.61 0.82 -18.74
C ILE A 85 -29.36 1.92 -19.49
N LEU A 86 -30.04 1.57 -20.59
CA LEU A 86 -30.80 2.55 -21.39
C LEU A 86 -31.97 3.13 -20.60
N LEU A 87 -32.72 2.31 -19.87
CA LEU A 87 -33.79 2.76 -19.00
C LEU A 87 -33.29 3.74 -17.93
N GLN A 88 -32.18 3.39 -17.26
CA GLN A 88 -31.57 4.27 -16.25
C GLN A 88 -31.05 5.58 -16.86
N ALA A 89 -30.49 5.52 -18.07
CA ALA A 89 -30.05 6.73 -18.79
C ALA A 89 -31.20 7.64 -19.20
N GLU A 90 -32.33 7.07 -19.59
CA GLU A 90 -33.55 7.82 -19.92
C GLU A 90 -34.11 8.54 -18.69
N ILE A 91 -34.18 7.86 -17.55
CA ILE A 91 -34.62 8.46 -16.26
C ILE A 91 -33.74 9.66 -15.89
N LEU A 92 -32.40 9.56 -16.12
CA LEU A 92 -31.47 10.64 -15.81
C LEU A 92 -31.54 11.84 -16.74
N ASP A 93 -32.22 11.75 -17.88
CA ASP A 93 -32.39 12.82 -18.90
C ASP A 93 -31.06 13.54 -19.22
N LEU A 94 -30.02 12.75 -19.52
CA LEU A 94 -28.66 13.24 -19.76
C LEU A 94 -28.58 14.09 -21.02
N LYS A 95 -28.18 15.36 -20.89
CA LYS A 95 -28.08 16.33 -21.98
C LYS A 95 -26.67 16.94 -22.03
N ALA A 96 -26.16 17.19 -23.26
CA ALA A 96 -24.94 17.90 -23.48
C ALA A 96 -25.08 18.85 -24.66
N ASN A 97 -24.36 19.98 -24.65
CA ASN A 97 -24.31 20.93 -25.75
C ASN A 97 -23.04 20.69 -26.59
N PRO A 98 -23.14 20.28 -27.85
CA PRO A 98 -21.96 20.10 -28.72
C PRO A 98 -21.41 21.44 -29.28
N ASP A 99 -22.21 22.50 -29.32
CA ASP A 99 -21.91 23.79 -29.99
C ASP A 99 -21.16 24.76 -29.04
N ARG A 100 -20.27 24.27 -28.22
CA ARG A 100 -19.43 25.09 -27.35
C ARG A 100 -17.97 24.59 -27.34
N THR A 101 -17.08 25.30 -26.67
CA THR A 101 -15.71 24.85 -26.42
C THR A 101 -15.72 23.52 -25.68
N ALA A 102 -14.86 22.59 -26.09
CA ALA A 102 -14.81 21.28 -25.50
C ALA A 102 -14.28 21.33 -24.05
N GLU A 103 -14.99 20.63 -23.19
CA GLU A 103 -14.61 20.36 -21.81
C GLU A 103 -14.88 18.89 -21.48
N GLY A 104 -14.10 18.33 -20.56
CA GLY A 104 -14.27 16.96 -20.13
C GLY A 104 -13.23 16.53 -19.09
N VAL A 105 -12.99 15.24 -19.02
CA VAL A 105 -12.11 14.63 -18.02
C VAL A 105 -11.08 13.74 -18.68
N VAL A 106 -9.88 13.71 -18.12
CA VAL A 106 -8.81 12.77 -18.49
C VAL A 106 -9.13 11.43 -17.84
N ILE A 107 -9.22 10.38 -18.63
CA ILE A 107 -9.39 9.00 -18.14
C ILE A 107 -8.05 8.42 -17.76
N GLU A 108 -7.05 8.60 -18.65
CA GLU A 108 -5.72 8.04 -18.51
C GLU A 108 -4.70 8.83 -19.32
N ALA A 109 -3.43 8.77 -18.93
CA ALA A 109 -2.35 9.35 -19.71
C ALA A 109 -1.10 8.47 -19.66
N GLN A 110 -0.40 8.41 -20.78
CA GLN A 110 0.81 7.62 -20.95
C GLN A 110 1.86 8.35 -21.77
N LEU A 111 3.11 7.95 -21.62
CA LEU A 111 4.20 8.42 -22.47
C LEU A 111 4.53 7.34 -23.52
N ASP A 112 4.02 7.53 -24.73
CA ASP A 112 4.28 6.62 -25.85
C ASP A 112 5.64 6.92 -26.51
N LYS A 113 6.41 5.86 -26.84
CA LYS A 113 7.77 5.98 -27.39
C LYS A 113 7.85 6.66 -28.76
N GLY A 114 6.79 6.60 -29.55
CA GLY A 114 6.75 7.15 -30.90
C GLY A 114 5.90 8.41 -31.02
N ARG A 115 4.82 8.48 -30.25
CA ARG A 115 3.81 9.54 -30.30
C ARG A 115 3.99 10.65 -29.25
N GLY A 116 4.87 10.42 -28.25
CA GLY A 116 5.06 11.33 -27.11
C GLY A 116 3.96 11.20 -26.06
N PRO A 117 3.66 12.27 -25.30
CA PRO A 117 2.55 12.25 -24.35
C PRO A 117 1.22 12.04 -25.05
N VAL A 118 0.47 11.04 -24.63
CA VAL A 118 -0.87 10.68 -25.10
C VAL A 118 -1.82 10.67 -23.90
N ALA A 119 -2.97 11.34 -24.02
CA ALA A 119 -4.00 11.31 -23.01
C ALA A 119 -5.31 10.80 -23.61
N THR A 120 -5.91 9.82 -22.95
CA THR A 120 -7.28 9.40 -23.25
C THR A 120 -8.23 10.28 -22.46
N VAL A 121 -9.09 11.00 -23.16
CA VAL A 121 -10.05 11.93 -22.55
C VAL A 121 -11.48 11.54 -22.91
N LEU A 122 -12.42 11.86 -22.02
CA LEU A 122 -13.84 11.77 -22.27
C LEU A 122 -14.39 13.19 -22.42
N VAL A 123 -14.86 13.50 -23.63
CA VAL A 123 -15.54 14.79 -23.89
C VAL A 123 -16.90 14.78 -23.22
N GLN A 124 -17.17 15.74 -22.33
CA GLN A 124 -18.43 15.85 -21.62
C GLN A 124 -19.37 16.89 -22.27
N THR A 125 -18.81 17.99 -22.72
CA THR A 125 -19.56 19.07 -23.42
C THR A 125 -18.69 19.68 -24.51
N GLY A 126 -19.29 20.29 -25.52
CA GLY A 126 -18.58 20.87 -26.64
C GLY A 126 -18.04 19.80 -27.59
N THR A 127 -17.39 20.23 -28.66
CA THR A 127 -16.74 19.35 -29.64
C THR A 127 -15.26 19.65 -29.69
N LEU A 128 -14.42 18.62 -29.50
CA LEU A 128 -12.97 18.74 -29.55
C LEU A 128 -12.48 18.48 -30.97
N MET A 129 -11.59 19.35 -31.47
CA MET A 129 -11.06 19.27 -32.83
C MET A 129 -9.52 19.28 -32.86
N PRO A 130 -8.89 18.69 -33.89
CA PRO A 130 -7.47 18.92 -34.14
C PRO A 130 -7.18 20.40 -34.36
N GLY A 131 -6.12 20.92 -33.76
CA GLY A 131 -5.76 22.34 -33.78
C GLY A 131 -6.15 23.09 -32.52
N ASP A 132 -7.10 22.59 -31.73
CA ASP A 132 -7.50 23.17 -30.45
C ASP A 132 -6.34 23.23 -29.46
N ILE A 133 -6.34 24.26 -28.63
CA ILE A 133 -5.40 24.39 -27.53
C ILE A 133 -6.05 23.89 -26.28
N LEU A 134 -5.56 22.78 -25.77
CA LEU A 134 -6.13 22.06 -24.64
C LEU A 134 -5.30 22.25 -23.39
N VAL A 135 -5.94 22.54 -22.27
CA VAL A 135 -5.37 22.53 -20.92
C VAL A 135 -5.97 21.38 -20.16
N ALA A 136 -5.14 20.48 -19.64
CA ALA A 136 -5.54 19.31 -18.86
C ALA A 136 -4.72 19.25 -17.57
N GLY A 137 -5.36 19.47 -16.42
CA GLY A 137 -4.65 19.54 -15.15
C GLY A 137 -3.55 20.61 -15.15
N ASN A 138 -2.31 20.18 -14.96
CA ASN A 138 -1.09 21.00 -14.96
C ASN A 138 -0.38 21.04 -16.31
N GLU A 139 -0.95 20.37 -17.33
CA GLU A 139 -0.36 20.24 -18.66
C GLU A 139 -1.21 20.95 -19.70
N TRP A 140 -0.58 21.33 -20.79
CA TRP A 140 -1.27 21.90 -21.94
C TRP A 140 -0.64 21.42 -23.25
N GLY A 141 -1.32 21.66 -24.35
CA GLY A 141 -0.78 21.37 -25.66
C GLY A 141 -1.76 21.72 -26.78
N ARG A 142 -1.25 21.72 -28.01
CA ARG A 142 -2.07 21.82 -29.21
C ARG A 142 -2.44 20.43 -29.70
N VAL A 143 -3.70 20.14 -29.82
CA VAL A 143 -4.22 18.86 -30.34
C VAL A 143 -3.70 18.66 -31.77
N ARG A 144 -2.81 17.70 -31.95
CA ARG A 144 -2.25 17.33 -33.26
C ARG A 144 -3.13 16.34 -33.99
N ALA A 145 -3.66 15.37 -33.26
CA ALA A 145 -4.55 14.35 -33.78
C ALA A 145 -5.45 13.83 -32.66
N LEU A 146 -6.63 13.36 -33.05
CA LEU A 146 -7.58 12.65 -32.24
C LEU A 146 -7.70 11.21 -32.77
N VAL A 147 -7.62 10.22 -31.89
CA VAL A 147 -7.71 8.80 -32.26
C VAL A 147 -8.83 8.17 -31.44
N ASN A 148 -9.74 7.47 -32.09
CA ASN A 148 -10.85 6.82 -31.43
C ASN A 148 -10.42 5.47 -30.81
N ASP A 149 -11.37 4.78 -30.14
CA ASP A 149 -11.22 3.46 -29.53
C ASP A 149 -10.79 2.34 -30.49
N ARG A 150 -10.97 2.55 -31.81
CA ARG A 150 -10.56 1.60 -32.86
C ARG A 150 -9.19 1.92 -33.47
N GLY A 151 -8.48 2.91 -32.92
CA GLY A 151 -7.19 3.34 -33.45
C GLY A 151 -7.28 4.18 -34.74
N VAL A 152 -8.48 4.66 -35.10
CA VAL A 152 -8.68 5.47 -36.31
C VAL A 152 -8.62 6.95 -35.94
N GLN A 153 -7.86 7.70 -36.77
CA GLN A 153 -7.81 9.16 -36.62
C GLN A 153 -9.12 9.79 -37.04
N ILE A 154 -9.68 10.67 -36.19
CA ILE A 154 -10.95 11.36 -36.41
C ILE A 154 -10.75 12.87 -36.47
N LYS A 155 -11.70 13.57 -37.08
CA LYS A 155 -11.66 15.03 -37.27
C LYS A 155 -12.34 15.80 -36.14
N GLU A 156 -13.21 15.17 -35.40
CA GLU A 156 -13.99 15.78 -34.31
C GLU A 156 -14.36 14.72 -33.28
N ALA A 157 -14.45 15.14 -32.03
CA ALA A 157 -14.95 14.32 -30.92
C ALA A 157 -16.08 15.06 -30.20
N PRO A 158 -17.34 14.68 -30.45
CA PRO A 158 -18.52 15.26 -29.79
C PRO A 158 -18.65 14.79 -28.33
N PRO A 159 -19.62 15.32 -27.56
CA PRO A 159 -19.91 14.86 -26.21
C PRO A 159 -20.12 13.35 -26.11
N ALA A 160 -19.75 12.77 -24.95
CA ALA A 160 -19.77 11.36 -24.62
C ALA A 160 -18.77 10.49 -25.41
N MET A 161 -17.88 11.08 -26.20
CA MET A 161 -16.89 10.34 -26.99
C MET A 161 -15.57 10.23 -26.24
N PRO A 162 -15.07 9.00 -25.97
CA PRO A 162 -13.71 8.80 -25.51
C PRO A 162 -12.74 8.91 -26.68
N VAL A 163 -11.62 9.61 -26.50
CA VAL A 163 -10.65 9.86 -27.57
C VAL A 163 -9.25 10.01 -27.02
N GLU A 164 -8.25 9.40 -27.69
CA GLU A 164 -6.84 9.68 -27.45
C GLU A 164 -6.47 11.03 -28.08
N VAL A 165 -5.89 11.89 -27.29
CA VAL A 165 -5.38 13.21 -27.70
C VAL A 165 -3.87 13.16 -27.79
N LEU A 166 -3.33 13.51 -28.95
CA LEU A 166 -1.91 13.67 -29.19
C LEU A 166 -1.55 15.15 -29.28
N GLY A 167 -0.40 15.52 -28.72
CA GLY A 167 0.15 16.87 -28.84
C GLY A 167 0.24 17.63 -27.52
N LEU A 168 -0.07 17.01 -26.40
CA LEU A 168 0.20 17.55 -25.08
C LEU A 168 1.72 17.65 -24.82
N GLN A 169 2.14 18.55 -23.93
CA GLN A 169 3.55 18.71 -23.57
C GLN A 169 3.99 17.74 -22.47
N GLY A 170 3.05 17.27 -21.66
CA GLY A 170 3.28 16.28 -20.61
C GLY A 170 2.08 15.36 -20.42
N THR A 171 2.16 14.47 -19.45
CA THR A 171 1.11 13.51 -19.11
C THR A 171 0.26 14.06 -17.97
N PRO A 172 -1.00 14.49 -18.23
CA PRO A 172 -1.92 14.90 -17.16
C PRO A 172 -2.28 13.69 -16.28
N GLN A 173 -2.87 13.97 -15.12
CA GLN A 173 -3.31 12.92 -14.20
C GLN A 173 -4.71 12.41 -14.59
N ALA A 174 -5.01 11.15 -14.28
CA ALA A 174 -6.35 10.61 -14.38
C ALA A 174 -7.29 11.39 -13.46
N GLY A 175 -8.49 11.72 -13.95
CA GLY A 175 -9.45 12.56 -13.22
C GLY A 175 -9.25 14.07 -13.40
N ASP A 176 -8.15 14.53 -14.00
CA ASP A 176 -7.96 15.94 -14.32
C ASP A 176 -9.02 16.42 -15.30
N ARG A 177 -9.57 17.60 -15.03
CA ARG A 177 -10.45 18.27 -15.99
C ARG A 177 -9.61 18.89 -17.11
N PHE A 178 -10.11 18.74 -18.33
CA PHE A 178 -9.58 19.47 -19.47
C PHE A 178 -10.58 20.50 -19.99
N ALA A 179 -10.04 21.54 -20.59
CA ALA A 179 -10.84 22.56 -21.31
C ALA A 179 -10.02 23.11 -22.48
N VAL A 180 -10.71 23.45 -23.56
CA VAL A 180 -10.16 24.17 -24.70
C VAL A 180 -10.09 25.66 -24.38
N VAL A 181 -8.95 26.27 -24.70
CA VAL A 181 -8.71 27.72 -24.50
C VAL A 181 -8.37 28.40 -25.82
N ASN A 182 -8.59 29.72 -25.89
CA ASN A 182 -8.50 30.48 -27.14
C ASN A 182 -7.08 30.67 -27.67
N ASN A 183 -6.06 30.63 -26.81
CA ASN A 183 -4.68 30.86 -27.23
C ASN A 183 -3.68 30.16 -26.30
N GLU A 184 -2.44 29.93 -26.81
CA GLU A 184 -1.36 29.27 -26.10
C GLU A 184 -0.84 30.08 -24.90
N ALA A 185 -0.86 31.41 -24.99
CA ALA A 185 -0.41 32.25 -23.88
C ALA A 185 -1.27 32.04 -22.65
N ARG A 186 -2.60 31.95 -22.84
CA ARG A 186 -3.53 31.67 -21.75
C ARG A 186 -3.38 30.25 -21.21
N ALA A 187 -3.13 29.26 -22.09
CA ALA A 187 -2.85 27.89 -21.66
C ALA A 187 -1.62 27.84 -20.75
N ARG A 188 -0.54 28.49 -21.18
CA ARG A 188 0.71 28.55 -20.41
C ARG A 188 0.53 29.23 -19.07
N GLU A 189 -0.14 30.41 -19.04
CA GLU A 189 -0.42 31.11 -17.80
C GLU A 189 -1.16 30.24 -16.77
N ILE A 190 -2.21 29.53 -17.23
CA ILE A 190 -3.01 28.65 -16.35
C ILE A 190 -2.16 27.51 -15.81
N THR A 191 -1.37 26.85 -16.66
CA THR A 191 -0.57 25.68 -16.26
C THR A 191 0.60 26.07 -15.36
N GLU A 192 1.30 27.18 -15.64
CA GLU A 192 2.36 27.72 -14.77
C GLU A 192 1.82 28.09 -13.38
N TYR A 193 0.65 28.72 -13.33
CA TYR A 193 -0.02 29.03 -12.05
C TYR A 193 -0.35 27.75 -11.26
N ARG A 194 -0.95 26.73 -11.92
CA ARG A 194 -1.30 25.46 -11.28
C ARG A 194 -0.06 24.69 -10.82
N GLN A 195 1.00 24.65 -11.65
CA GLN A 195 2.27 24.01 -11.29
C GLN A 195 2.94 24.70 -10.09
N ARG A 196 2.92 26.04 -10.04
CA ARG A 196 3.41 26.78 -8.89
C ARG A 196 2.63 26.44 -7.63
N LEU A 197 1.31 26.47 -7.69
CA LEU A 197 0.44 26.12 -6.55
C LEU A 197 0.65 24.66 -6.08
N ALA A 198 0.86 23.74 -7.00
CA ALA A 198 1.17 22.34 -6.68
C ALA A 198 2.52 22.21 -5.96
N ARG A 199 3.54 22.93 -6.43
CA ARG A 199 4.86 23.00 -5.77
C ARG A 199 4.77 23.62 -4.37
N GLU A 200 4.06 24.74 -4.23
CA GLU A 200 3.85 25.40 -2.93
C GLU A 200 3.14 24.46 -1.93
N LYS A 201 2.10 23.74 -2.38
CA LYS A 201 1.41 22.74 -1.56
C LYS A 201 2.34 21.58 -1.17
N ALA A 202 3.14 21.07 -2.10
CA ALA A 202 4.11 20.02 -1.81
C ALA A 202 5.16 20.49 -0.80
N VAL A 203 5.71 21.70 -0.96
CA VAL A 203 6.65 22.29 0.00
C VAL A 203 6.00 22.52 1.37
N ALA A 204 4.76 23.02 1.41
CA ALA A 204 4.02 23.22 2.66
C ALA A 204 3.73 21.90 3.38
N LYS A 205 3.38 20.83 2.63
CA LYS A 205 3.19 19.48 3.19
C LYS A 205 4.50 18.94 3.79
N HIS A 206 5.62 19.16 3.13
CA HIS A 206 6.94 18.82 3.66
C HIS A 206 7.42 19.74 4.78
N ALA A 207 7.05 21.05 4.76
CA ALA A 207 7.39 21.99 5.81
C ALA A 207 6.56 21.78 7.09
N GLY A 208 5.29 21.37 6.97
CA GLY A 208 4.47 21.01 8.12
C GLY A 208 4.95 19.74 8.85
N GLN A 209 5.74 18.89 8.17
CA GLN A 209 6.47 17.79 8.78
C GLN A 209 7.82 18.19 9.37
N ARG A 210 8.33 19.39 9.03
CA ARG A 210 9.53 19.98 9.64
C ARG A 210 9.10 20.82 10.84
N GLY A 211 8.76 20.13 11.95
CA GLY A 211 8.76 20.77 13.26
C GLY A 211 10.09 21.46 13.54
N SER A 212 10.21 22.28 14.62
CA SER A 212 11.45 22.95 14.96
C SER A 212 12.62 21.97 14.93
N LEU A 213 13.84 22.46 14.68
CA LEU A 213 15.04 21.63 14.62
C LEU A 213 15.17 20.71 15.86
N GLU A 214 14.66 21.14 17.00
CA GLU A 214 14.57 20.38 18.25
C GLU A 214 13.53 19.24 18.20
N GLN A 215 12.36 19.48 17.57
CA GLN A 215 11.37 18.42 17.34
C GLN A 215 11.88 17.43 16.29
N MET A 216 12.63 17.88 15.30
CA MET A 216 13.28 17.01 14.32
C MET A 216 14.37 16.14 14.94
N MET A 217 15.21 16.69 15.83
CA MET A 217 16.19 15.92 16.59
C MET A 217 15.54 14.97 17.59
N SER A 218 14.46 15.39 18.23
CA SER A 218 13.66 14.54 19.14
C SER A 218 12.93 13.42 18.40
N GLN A 219 12.39 13.69 17.21
CA GLN A 219 11.77 12.68 16.34
C GLN A 219 12.81 11.73 15.72
N LEU A 220 13.98 12.19 15.34
CA LEU A 220 15.08 11.36 14.87
C LEU A 220 15.66 10.46 15.98
N GLN A 221 15.59 10.89 17.23
CA GLN A 221 15.99 10.09 18.39
C GLN A 221 14.91 9.17 18.93
N THR A 222 13.61 9.51 18.74
CA THR A 222 12.47 8.77 19.31
C THR A 222 11.72 7.91 18.28
N SER A 223 11.70 8.27 17.00
CA SER A 223 11.09 7.44 15.96
C SER A 223 12.16 6.60 15.28
N GLY A 224 12.30 5.37 15.71
CA GLY A 224 13.07 4.34 14.99
C GLY A 224 12.46 3.96 13.64
N LEU A 225 11.74 4.91 12.98
CA LEU A 225 11.10 4.70 11.68
C LEU A 225 12.15 4.43 10.61
N LYS A 226 12.14 3.24 10.08
CA LYS A 226 13.00 2.82 8.98
C LYS A 226 12.27 3.00 7.66
N GLU A 227 12.87 3.71 6.73
CA GLU A 227 12.31 3.97 5.41
C GLU A 227 12.97 3.12 4.35
N PHE A 228 12.18 2.56 3.45
CA PHE A 228 12.64 1.88 2.25
C PHE A 228 12.41 2.77 1.03
N PRO A 229 13.45 3.45 0.50
CA PRO A 229 13.28 4.39 -0.59
C PRO A 229 13.12 3.68 -1.92
N LEU A 230 12.16 4.16 -2.75
CA LEU A 230 11.80 3.58 -4.04
C LEU A 230 11.64 4.65 -5.11
N VAL A 231 12.10 4.34 -6.33
CA VAL A 231 11.77 5.04 -7.57
C VAL A 231 10.86 4.14 -8.39
N ILE A 232 9.67 4.61 -8.77
CA ILE A 232 8.65 3.81 -9.45
C ILE A 232 8.43 4.36 -10.86
N LYS A 233 8.54 3.47 -11.87
CA LYS A 233 8.20 3.79 -13.26
C LYS A 233 7.15 2.81 -13.76
N GLY A 234 6.08 3.33 -14.34
CA GLY A 234 4.96 2.54 -14.85
C GLY A 234 4.64 2.85 -16.29
N ASP A 235 3.85 1.98 -16.91
CA ASP A 235 3.35 2.13 -18.28
C ASP A 235 2.38 3.32 -18.38
N VAL A 236 1.46 3.42 -17.44
CA VAL A 236 0.42 4.45 -17.38
C VAL A 236 0.34 5.08 -15.98
N GLN A 237 -0.23 6.27 -15.90
CA GLN A 237 -0.36 7.00 -14.65
C GLN A 237 -1.25 6.26 -13.62
N GLY A 238 -2.33 5.61 -14.08
CA GLY A 238 -3.22 4.84 -13.21
C GLY A 238 -2.53 3.66 -12.52
N SER A 239 -1.59 2.97 -13.21
CA SER A 239 -0.76 1.92 -12.60
C SER A 239 0.10 2.46 -11.46
N ILE A 240 0.67 3.66 -11.66
CA ILE A 240 1.51 4.32 -10.65
C ILE A 240 0.69 4.69 -9.42
N GLU A 241 -0.50 5.26 -9.60
CA GLU A 241 -1.40 5.60 -8.49
C GLU A 241 -1.82 4.37 -7.70
N ALA A 242 -2.18 3.29 -8.38
CA ALA A 242 -2.54 2.03 -7.74
C ALA A 242 -1.39 1.44 -6.91
N ILE A 243 -0.16 1.49 -7.45
CA ILE A 243 1.04 1.04 -6.74
C ILE A 243 1.31 1.92 -5.51
N ASN A 244 1.28 3.24 -5.67
CA ASN A 244 1.50 4.18 -4.58
C ASN A 244 0.49 3.96 -3.45
N ALA A 245 -0.80 3.86 -3.77
CA ALA A 245 -1.85 3.60 -2.79
C ALA A 245 -1.70 2.24 -2.09
N ALA A 246 -1.24 1.20 -2.80
CA ALA A 246 -0.97 -0.10 -2.22
C ALA A 246 0.23 -0.08 -1.27
N LEU A 247 1.31 0.61 -1.64
CA LEU A 247 2.52 0.73 -0.82
C LEU A 247 2.30 1.60 0.42
N ASP A 248 1.50 2.66 0.33
CA ASP A 248 1.13 3.50 1.48
C ASP A 248 0.39 2.70 2.56
N LYS A 249 -0.45 1.74 2.16
CA LYS A 249 -1.18 0.85 3.08
C LYS A 249 -0.27 -0.15 3.82
N LEU A 250 0.93 -0.44 3.31
CA LEU A 250 1.89 -1.34 3.96
C LEU A 250 2.65 -0.68 5.11
N GLY A 251 2.65 0.66 5.17
CA GLY A 251 3.39 1.42 6.18
C GLY A 251 2.87 1.16 7.60
N THR A 252 3.80 1.06 8.54
CA THR A 252 3.56 1.02 9.99
C THR A 252 4.32 2.15 10.67
N ASP A 253 4.17 2.31 11.98
CA ASP A 253 4.91 3.31 12.76
C ASP A 253 6.42 3.02 12.82
N GLU A 254 6.85 1.79 12.52
CA GLU A 254 8.26 1.37 12.55
C GLU A 254 8.93 1.36 11.17
N VAL A 255 8.17 1.01 10.12
CA VAL A 255 8.70 0.87 8.74
C VAL A 255 7.70 1.40 7.72
N ARG A 256 8.21 2.05 6.66
CA ARG A 256 7.38 2.46 5.52
C ARG A 256 8.17 2.48 4.21
N ALA A 257 7.47 2.32 3.09
CA ALA A 257 8.00 2.60 1.77
C ALA A 257 8.00 4.13 1.55
N ARG A 258 9.15 4.68 1.14
CA ARG A 258 9.29 6.10 0.79
C ARG A 258 9.43 6.25 -0.72
N ILE A 259 8.39 6.72 -1.37
CA ILE A 259 8.43 6.97 -2.81
C ILE A 259 9.19 8.27 -3.06
N VAL A 260 10.40 8.14 -3.62
CA VAL A 260 11.27 9.27 -3.95
C VAL A 260 10.79 9.95 -5.23
N HIS A 261 10.43 9.14 -6.23
CA HIS A 261 9.86 9.59 -7.49
C HIS A 261 8.96 8.51 -8.09
N ALA A 262 7.87 8.94 -8.72
CA ALA A 262 6.99 8.07 -9.48
C ALA A 262 6.61 8.76 -10.80
N GLY A 263 6.65 8.05 -11.92
CA GLY A 263 6.35 8.64 -13.22
C GLY A 263 6.10 7.61 -14.32
N ALA A 264 5.25 7.98 -15.29
CA ALA A 264 4.96 7.14 -16.45
C ALA A 264 6.12 7.14 -17.46
N GLY A 265 6.34 6.02 -18.10
CA GLY A 265 7.32 5.82 -19.16
C GLY A 265 8.48 4.92 -18.79
N ALA A 266 9.42 4.73 -19.71
CA ALA A 266 10.58 3.88 -19.53
C ALA A 266 11.53 4.44 -18.46
N ILE A 267 12.29 3.56 -17.82
CA ILE A 267 13.34 3.95 -16.87
C ILE A 267 14.51 4.57 -17.65
N THR A 268 14.91 5.78 -17.26
CA THR A 268 15.95 6.60 -17.88
C THR A 268 17.20 6.69 -17.01
N GLU A 269 18.28 7.22 -17.55
CA GLU A 269 19.52 7.49 -16.81
C GLU A 269 19.30 8.47 -15.64
N SER A 270 18.41 9.47 -15.83
CA SER A 270 18.06 10.42 -14.77
C SER A 270 17.37 9.72 -13.57
N ASP A 271 16.54 8.72 -13.82
CA ASP A 271 15.90 7.92 -12.76
C ASP A 271 16.96 7.11 -11.98
N VAL A 272 17.98 6.60 -12.67
CA VAL A 272 19.10 5.88 -12.05
C VAL A 272 19.94 6.83 -11.18
N SER A 273 20.27 8.01 -11.69
CA SER A 273 21.03 9.03 -10.92
C SER A 273 20.26 9.47 -9.66
N LEU A 274 18.94 9.63 -9.78
CA LEU A 274 18.09 9.95 -8.62
C LEU A 274 18.07 8.80 -7.59
N ALA A 275 17.98 7.56 -8.07
CA ALA A 275 18.01 6.39 -7.22
C ALA A 275 19.36 6.25 -6.49
N GLU A 276 20.47 6.50 -7.18
CA GLU A 276 21.81 6.52 -6.60
C GLU A 276 21.91 7.53 -5.46
N THR A 277 21.52 8.78 -5.73
CA THR A 277 21.58 9.87 -4.74
C THR A 277 20.70 9.63 -3.52
N SER A 278 19.57 8.95 -3.70
CA SER A 278 18.59 8.68 -2.62
C SER A 278 18.73 7.31 -1.97
N GLY A 279 19.65 6.46 -2.44
CA GLY A 279 19.80 5.07 -2.01
C GLY A 279 18.56 4.21 -2.31
N ALA A 280 17.81 4.54 -3.36
CA ALA A 280 16.54 3.92 -3.69
C ALA A 280 16.71 2.73 -4.66
N ALA A 281 15.87 1.70 -4.50
CA ALA A 281 15.69 0.69 -5.52
C ALA A 281 14.72 1.19 -6.62
N ILE A 282 14.92 0.71 -7.85
CA ILE A 282 14.07 1.10 -8.99
C ILE A 282 13.09 -0.01 -9.31
N ILE A 283 11.81 0.34 -9.37
CA ILE A 283 10.73 -0.56 -9.77
C ILE A 283 10.20 -0.14 -11.13
N GLY A 284 10.21 -1.08 -12.10
CA GLY A 284 9.59 -0.93 -13.41
C GLY A 284 8.34 -1.80 -13.54
N PHE A 285 7.17 -1.17 -13.60
CA PHE A 285 5.90 -1.86 -13.81
C PHE A 285 5.47 -1.78 -15.27
N ASN A 286 5.42 -2.93 -15.95
CA ASN A 286 5.17 -3.06 -17.41
C ASN A 286 6.13 -2.26 -18.31
N VAL A 287 7.19 -1.67 -17.76
CA VAL A 287 8.20 -0.88 -18.49
C VAL A 287 9.57 -1.53 -18.41
N ARG A 288 10.49 -1.07 -19.23
CA ARG A 288 11.90 -1.54 -19.22
C ARG A 288 12.84 -0.33 -19.17
N ALA A 289 14.01 -0.54 -18.63
CA ALA A 289 15.09 0.44 -18.69
C ALA A 289 15.67 0.50 -20.11
N ASN A 290 15.99 1.71 -20.58
CA ASN A 290 16.74 1.90 -21.81
C ASN A 290 18.18 1.35 -21.66
N VAL A 291 18.93 1.26 -22.75
CA VAL A 291 20.29 0.70 -22.75
C VAL A 291 21.23 1.49 -21.84
N GLN A 292 21.13 2.82 -21.87
CA GLN A 292 21.95 3.73 -21.08
C GLN A 292 21.63 3.60 -19.59
N ALA A 293 20.34 3.58 -19.22
CA ALA A 293 19.92 3.39 -17.83
C ALA A 293 20.35 2.03 -17.26
N ARG A 294 20.31 0.95 -18.06
CA ARG A 294 20.81 -0.36 -17.62
C ARG A 294 22.31 -0.36 -17.35
N ALA A 295 23.07 0.29 -18.24
CA ALA A 295 24.53 0.42 -18.06
C ALA A 295 24.85 1.28 -16.83
N ALA A 296 24.15 2.41 -16.64
CA ALA A 296 24.32 3.27 -15.47
C ALA A 296 23.95 2.54 -14.17
N ALA A 297 22.84 1.83 -14.14
CA ALA A 297 22.40 1.07 -12.95
C ALA A 297 23.42 -0.04 -12.58
N ALA A 298 23.95 -0.75 -13.58
CA ALA A 298 24.98 -1.75 -13.37
C ALA A 298 26.27 -1.14 -12.82
N ALA A 299 26.69 0.03 -13.33
CA ALA A 299 27.87 0.75 -12.87
C ALA A 299 27.70 1.28 -11.43
N ALA A 300 26.50 1.77 -11.07
CA ALA A 300 26.18 2.28 -9.74
C ALA A 300 25.77 1.19 -8.74
N GLY A 301 25.64 -0.08 -9.17
CA GLY A 301 25.20 -1.19 -8.31
C GLY A 301 23.73 -1.08 -7.88
N ILE A 302 22.90 -0.37 -8.64
CA ILE A 302 21.48 -0.17 -8.32
C ILE A 302 20.66 -1.31 -8.88
N GLU A 303 19.81 -1.89 -8.03
CA GLU A 303 18.89 -2.95 -8.43
C GLU A 303 17.67 -2.36 -9.15
N ILE A 304 17.37 -2.90 -10.34
CA ILE A 304 16.13 -2.61 -11.08
C ILE A 304 15.28 -3.88 -11.09
N ARG A 305 14.11 -3.81 -10.46
CA ARG A 305 13.13 -4.90 -10.44
C ARG A 305 11.99 -4.62 -11.40
N TYR A 306 11.54 -5.65 -12.13
CA TYR A 306 10.49 -5.55 -13.13
C TYR A 306 9.28 -6.39 -12.73
N TYR A 307 8.11 -5.78 -12.77
CA TYR A 307 6.84 -6.42 -12.45
C TYR A 307 5.81 -6.19 -13.55
N SER A 308 4.88 -7.13 -13.69
CA SER A 308 3.68 -7.03 -14.52
C SER A 308 2.39 -7.28 -13.72
N ILE A 309 2.52 -7.69 -12.45
CA ILE A 309 1.41 -7.96 -11.53
C ILE A 309 1.67 -7.16 -10.26
N ILE A 310 0.70 -6.31 -9.86
CA ILE A 310 0.83 -5.41 -8.69
C ILE A 310 1.01 -6.21 -7.41
N TYR A 311 0.32 -7.34 -7.25
CA TYR A 311 0.42 -8.15 -6.04
C TYR A 311 1.84 -8.66 -5.79
N ASN A 312 2.53 -9.12 -6.82
CA ASN A 312 3.92 -9.59 -6.70
C ASN A 312 4.86 -8.45 -6.25
N LEU A 313 4.65 -7.24 -6.77
CA LEU A 313 5.39 -6.04 -6.35
C LEU A 313 5.13 -5.71 -4.87
N VAL A 314 3.87 -5.73 -4.48
CA VAL A 314 3.44 -5.44 -3.09
C VAL A 314 4.02 -6.47 -2.13
N ASP A 315 3.98 -7.76 -2.48
CA ASP A 315 4.51 -8.86 -1.66
C ASP A 315 6.03 -8.75 -1.49
N ASP A 316 6.76 -8.42 -2.55
CA ASP A 316 8.23 -8.23 -2.49
C ASP A 316 8.60 -7.01 -1.64
N VAL A 317 7.88 -5.89 -1.77
CA VAL A 317 8.11 -4.71 -0.92
C VAL A 317 7.73 -5.02 0.53
N LYS A 318 6.64 -5.74 0.77
CA LYS A 318 6.24 -6.20 2.10
C LYS A 318 7.33 -7.08 2.74
N ALA A 319 7.92 -8.00 1.98
CA ALA A 319 9.04 -8.82 2.45
C ALA A 319 10.27 -7.96 2.78
N ALA A 320 10.60 -6.97 1.94
CA ALA A 320 11.69 -6.04 2.20
C ALA A 320 11.47 -5.20 3.47
N LEU A 321 10.27 -4.66 3.66
CA LEU A 321 9.89 -3.92 4.86
C LEU A 321 9.91 -4.81 6.11
N SER A 322 9.46 -6.06 6.02
CA SER A 322 9.53 -7.04 7.12
C SER A 322 10.96 -7.31 7.55
N GLY A 323 11.91 -7.38 6.59
CA GLY A 323 13.33 -7.50 6.87
C GLY A 323 13.94 -6.30 7.60
N LEU A 324 13.30 -5.13 7.53
CA LEU A 324 13.73 -3.93 8.24
C LEU A 324 13.17 -3.86 9.68
N LEU A 325 12.14 -4.62 10.02
CA LEU A 325 11.57 -4.63 11.37
C LEU A 325 12.63 -5.07 12.40
N SER A 326 12.59 -4.45 13.56
CA SER A 326 13.44 -4.90 14.67
C SER A 326 12.89 -6.22 15.22
N PRO A 327 13.76 -7.22 15.46
CA PRO A 327 13.33 -8.48 16.06
C PRO A 327 12.63 -8.24 17.39
N GLU A 328 11.56 -8.95 17.64
CA GLU A 328 10.84 -8.90 18.91
C GLU A 328 11.51 -9.84 19.92
N ARG A 329 11.79 -9.32 21.12
CA ARG A 329 12.27 -10.13 22.22
C ARG A 329 11.07 -10.87 22.84
N ARG A 330 11.00 -12.17 22.58
CA ARG A 330 10.00 -13.04 23.18
C ARG A 330 10.58 -13.79 24.36
N GLU A 331 9.94 -13.64 25.51
CA GLU A 331 10.32 -14.33 26.71
C GLU A 331 9.43 -15.55 26.91
N THR A 332 10.04 -16.70 27.11
CA THR A 332 9.32 -17.93 27.42
C THR A 332 9.69 -18.34 28.83
N PHE A 333 8.69 -18.42 29.71
CA PHE A 333 8.88 -18.92 31.07
C PHE A 333 9.40 -20.37 31.04
N ILE A 334 10.40 -20.65 31.87
CA ILE A 334 11.02 -21.98 31.97
C ILE A 334 10.71 -22.61 33.32
N GLY A 335 10.81 -21.84 34.41
CA GLY A 335 10.55 -22.35 35.74
C GLY A 335 10.91 -21.36 36.86
N ASN A 336 10.53 -21.73 38.07
CA ASN A 336 10.77 -20.98 39.29
C ASN A 336 11.62 -21.78 40.28
N ALA A 337 12.50 -21.08 40.97
CA ALA A 337 13.27 -21.66 42.09
C ALA A 337 13.21 -20.74 43.30
N GLN A 338 13.06 -21.29 44.49
CA GLN A 338 13.04 -20.54 45.75
C GLN A 338 14.42 -20.64 46.43
N ILE A 339 14.92 -19.52 46.95
CA ILE A 339 16.18 -19.46 47.68
C ILE A 339 15.93 -19.99 49.11
N LEU A 340 16.61 -21.06 49.45
CA LEU A 340 16.57 -21.68 50.77
C LEU A 340 17.68 -21.20 51.67
N GLU A 341 18.91 -21.05 51.09
CA GLU A 341 20.14 -20.71 51.87
C GLU A 341 21.10 -19.92 50.98
N ILE A 342 21.94 -19.09 51.56
CA ILE A 342 22.95 -18.30 50.84
C ILE A 342 24.34 -18.64 51.35
N PHE A 343 25.22 -18.96 50.43
CA PHE A 343 26.63 -19.32 50.72
C PHE A 343 27.53 -18.22 50.14
N ASP A 344 28.42 -17.71 50.99
CA ASP A 344 29.46 -16.75 50.59
C ASP A 344 30.77 -17.48 50.38
N ILE A 345 31.25 -17.56 49.16
CA ILE A 345 32.43 -18.28 48.76
C ILE A 345 33.50 -17.29 48.27
N THR A 346 34.56 -17.14 48.98
CA THR A 346 35.65 -16.15 48.85
C THR A 346 36.21 -15.99 47.41
N LYS A 347 36.07 -16.97 46.52
CA LYS A 347 36.58 -16.93 45.13
C LYS A 347 35.49 -16.83 44.08
N VAL A 348 34.22 -17.00 44.42
CA VAL A 348 33.10 -17.11 43.44
C VAL A 348 32.01 -16.05 43.69
N GLY A 349 31.97 -15.46 44.87
CA GLY A 349 30.92 -14.58 45.37
C GLY A 349 29.76 -15.34 46.04
N LYS A 350 28.62 -14.70 46.16
CA LYS A 350 27.45 -15.32 46.80
C LYS A 350 26.75 -16.32 45.84
N ILE A 351 26.48 -17.49 46.38
CA ILE A 351 25.75 -18.56 45.72
C ILE A 351 24.43 -18.79 46.49
N ALA A 352 23.31 -18.77 45.77
CA ALA A 352 22.02 -19.11 46.34
C ALA A 352 21.78 -20.62 46.22
N GLY A 353 21.60 -21.29 47.37
CA GLY A 353 21.06 -22.64 47.44
C GLY A 353 19.54 -22.59 47.26
N CYS A 354 19.09 -23.14 46.17
CA CYS A 354 17.70 -23.03 45.74
C CYS A 354 17.04 -24.40 45.56
N ARG A 355 15.71 -24.43 45.68
CA ARG A 355 14.89 -25.57 45.27
C ARG A 355 14.03 -25.14 44.11
N VAL A 356 14.04 -25.88 42.99
CA VAL A 356 13.18 -25.64 41.85
C VAL A 356 11.74 -25.98 42.25
N THR A 357 10.85 -24.98 42.28
CA THR A 357 9.45 -25.13 42.69
C THR A 357 8.54 -25.49 41.53
N GLU A 358 8.84 -25.00 40.34
CA GLU A 358 8.05 -25.19 39.14
C GLU A 358 8.94 -25.26 37.89
N GLY A 359 8.56 -26.11 36.91
CA GLY A 359 9.28 -26.24 35.66
C GLY A 359 10.71 -26.75 35.81
N LYS A 360 11.66 -26.07 35.19
CA LYS A 360 13.11 -26.36 35.28
C LYS A 360 13.93 -25.08 35.27
N VAL A 361 15.21 -25.17 35.63
CA VAL A 361 16.17 -24.07 35.54
C VAL A 361 17.27 -24.47 34.58
N GLU A 362 17.67 -23.59 33.69
CA GLU A 362 18.73 -23.82 32.69
C GLU A 362 19.91 -22.83 32.91
N ARG A 363 21.13 -23.32 32.72
CA ARG A 363 22.34 -22.48 32.78
C ARG A 363 22.32 -21.49 31.60
N GLY A 364 22.62 -20.20 31.86
CA GLY A 364 22.64 -19.14 30.86
C GLY A 364 21.24 -18.58 30.53
N ALA A 365 20.18 -19.06 31.17
CA ALA A 365 18.87 -18.51 31.06
C ALA A 365 18.82 -17.08 31.64
N GLY A 366 17.88 -16.25 31.14
CA GLY A 366 17.51 -15.02 31.81
C GLY A 366 16.85 -15.34 33.15
N VAL A 367 17.17 -14.57 34.17
CA VAL A 367 16.63 -14.77 35.52
C VAL A 367 16.14 -13.45 36.09
N ARG A 368 15.00 -13.49 36.80
CA ARG A 368 14.46 -12.40 37.60
C ARG A 368 14.42 -12.82 39.05
N LEU A 369 14.95 -11.98 39.92
CA LEU A 369 14.82 -12.16 41.35
C LEU A 369 13.58 -11.40 41.83
N ILE A 370 12.67 -12.13 42.47
CA ILE A 370 11.39 -11.63 42.95
C ILE A 370 11.39 -11.69 44.48
N ARG A 371 11.16 -10.54 45.10
CA ARG A 371 11.00 -10.39 46.53
C ARG A 371 9.67 -9.75 46.82
N ASP A 372 8.84 -10.33 47.68
CA ASP A 372 7.51 -9.83 48.03
C ASP A 372 6.63 -9.52 46.79
N ASN A 373 6.69 -10.40 45.78
CA ASN A 373 6.02 -10.25 44.48
C ASN A 373 6.51 -9.06 43.62
N VAL A 374 7.68 -8.47 43.96
CA VAL A 374 8.29 -7.39 43.17
C VAL A 374 9.58 -7.86 42.55
N VAL A 375 9.79 -7.60 41.26
CA VAL A 375 11.06 -7.88 40.57
C VAL A 375 12.09 -6.86 41.06
N ILE A 376 13.12 -7.33 41.76
CA ILE A 376 14.20 -6.50 42.32
C ILE A 376 15.48 -6.53 41.47
N HIS A 377 15.65 -7.57 40.68
CA HIS A 377 16.79 -7.69 39.74
C HIS A 377 16.44 -8.54 38.54
N GLU A 378 16.98 -8.17 37.39
CA GLU A 378 16.95 -8.98 36.15
C GLU A 378 18.39 -9.15 35.65
N GLY A 379 18.75 -10.37 35.28
CA GLY A 379 20.11 -10.70 34.84
C GLY A 379 20.19 -12.04 34.15
N THR A 380 21.39 -12.58 34.06
CA THR A 380 21.67 -13.90 33.49
C THR A 380 22.22 -14.83 34.55
N LEU A 381 21.79 -16.10 34.51
CA LEU A 381 22.31 -17.12 35.40
C LEU A 381 23.72 -17.51 34.96
N LYS A 382 24.74 -17.09 35.78
CA LYS A 382 26.15 -17.33 35.52
C LYS A 382 26.51 -18.78 35.73
N THR A 383 26.09 -19.38 36.85
CA THR A 383 26.50 -20.72 37.27
C THR A 383 25.25 -21.47 37.77
N LEU A 384 25.10 -22.70 37.33
CA LEU A 384 24.15 -23.67 37.83
C LEU A 384 24.88 -24.93 38.25
N LYS A 385 24.81 -25.26 39.55
CA LYS A 385 25.49 -26.42 40.12
C LYS A 385 24.51 -27.31 40.85
N ARG A 386 24.75 -28.60 40.77
CA ARG A 386 24.08 -29.59 41.62
C ARG A 386 25.14 -30.35 42.40
N PHE A 387 25.07 -30.24 43.74
CA PHE A 387 26.16 -30.64 44.62
C PHE A 387 27.48 -29.93 44.30
N LYS A 388 28.46 -30.59 43.70
CA LYS A 388 29.77 -30.00 43.30
C LYS A 388 29.90 -29.84 41.78
N ASP A 389 29.02 -30.46 41.00
CA ASP A 389 29.13 -30.52 39.55
C ASP A 389 28.30 -29.41 38.86
N GLU A 390 28.87 -28.84 37.80
CA GLU A 390 28.14 -27.94 36.92
C GLU A 390 27.18 -28.74 36.04
N VAL A 391 25.93 -28.29 36.00
CA VAL A 391 24.88 -28.94 35.21
C VAL A 391 24.26 -27.95 34.21
N SER A 392 23.75 -28.47 33.09
CA SER A 392 23.07 -27.67 32.08
C SER A 392 21.66 -27.29 32.50
N GLU A 393 20.95 -28.18 33.19
CA GLU A 393 19.58 -27.97 33.64
C GLU A 393 19.30 -28.71 34.95
N VAL A 394 18.32 -28.23 35.70
CA VAL A 394 17.80 -28.84 36.93
C VAL A 394 16.25 -28.86 36.89
N PRO A 395 15.64 -30.04 36.93
CA PRO A 395 14.16 -30.15 36.91
C PRO A 395 13.52 -29.82 38.27
N GLY A 396 12.18 -29.61 38.23
CA GLY A 396 11.36 -29.30 39.42
C GLY A 396 11.52 -30.30 40.57
N GLY A 397 11.45 -29.81 41.77
CA GLY A 397 11.58 -30.56 43.01
C GLY A 397 13.04 -30.81 43.49
N GLN A 398 14.02 -30.49 42.68
CA GLN A 398 15.44 -30.71 42.98
C GLN A 398 16.12 -29.44 43.52
N GLU A 399 17.18 -29.66 44.30
CA GLU A 399 17.99 -28.57 44.84
C GLU A 399 19.23 -28.30 43.95
N CYS A 400 19.59 -27.03 43.86
CA CYS A 400 20.69 -26.55 43.05
C CYS A 400 21.32 -25.28 43.66
N GLY A 401 22.59 -25.02 43.30
CA GLY A 401 23.27 -23.77 43.59
C GLY A 401 23.27 -22.85 42.37
N MET A 402 22.83 -21.63 42.54
CA MET A 402 22.75 -20.60 41.49
C MET A 402 23.61 -19.41 41.84
N ALA A 403 24.33 -18.85 40.86
CA ALA A 403 25.02 -17.58 41.01
C ALA A 403 24.60 -16.64 39.86
N PHE A 404 24.26 -15.41 40.21
CA PHE A 404 23.93 -14.36 39.26
C PHE A 404 25.18 -13.66 38.74
N GLN A 405 25.06 -13.08 37.58
CA GLN A 405 26.11 -12.23 37.03
C GLN A 405 25.96 -10.82 37.60
N ASN A 406 26.97 -10.34 38.33
CA ASN A 406 27.05 -8.97 38.88
C ASN A 406 25.95 -8.61 39.90
N TYR A 407 25.37 -9.55 40.64
CA TYR A 407 24.37 -9.25 41.65
C TYR A 407 24.54 -10.10 42.93
N GLU A 408 24.53 -9.47 44.10
CA GLU A 408 24.85 -10.12 45.37
C GLU A 408 23.81 -9.86 46.48
N ASP A 409 22.75 -9.00 46.28
CA ASP A 409 21.70 -8.73 47.29
C ASP A 409 20.58 -9.77 47.20
N MET A 410 20.92 -11.04 47.33
CA MET A 410 19.96 -12.14 47.43
C MET A 410 19.60 -12.38 48.89
N ARG A 411 18.34 -12.81 49.15
CA ARG A 411 17.88 -13.16 50.52
C ARG A 411 17.15 -14.50 50.51
N VAL A 412 17.19 -15.16 51.63
CA VAL A 412 16.41 -16.39 51.87
C VAL A 412 14.92 -16.04 51.73
N GLY A 413 14.20 -16.85 50.97
CA GLY A 413 12.80 -16.66 50.61
C GLY A 413 12.52 -15.96 49.28
N ASP A 414 13.52 -15.33 48.68
CA ASP A 414 13.40 -14.77 47.33
C ASP A 414 13.08 -15.90 46.31
N VAL A 415 12.31 -15.55 45.28
CA VAL A 415 11.99 -16.44 44.14
C VAL A 415 12.77 -16.02 42.93
N ILE A 416 13.39 -17.00 42.27
CA ILE A 416 14.12 -16.83 41.02
C ILE A 416 13.23 -17.35 39.92
N GLU A 417 12.73 -16.47 39.07
CA GLU A 417 12.03 -16.81 37.82
C GLU A 417 13.06 -16.96 36.70
N CYS A 418 13.01 -18.10 36.02
CA CYS A 418 13.89 -18.39 34.87
C CYS A 418 13.09 -18.31 33.59
N PHE A 419 13.64 -17.61 32.60
CA PHE A 419 13.02 -17.45 31.28
C PHE A 419 14.06 -17.55 30.16
N ARG A 420 13.61 -18.00 28.99
CA ARG A 420 14.42 -18.01 27.77
C ARG A 420 14.05 -16.80 26.91
N VAL A 421 15.06 -16.12 26.41
CA VAL A 421 14.89 -14.99 25.48
C VAL A 421 15.15 -15.50 24.07
N GLU A 422 14.14 -15.41 23.23
CA GLU A 422 14.26 -15.68 21.80
C GLU A 422 14.00 -14.40 21.02
N MET A 423 14.88 -14.10 20.07
CA MET A 423 14.67 -12.98 19.14
C MET A 423 13.89 -13.51 17.94
N VAL A 424 12.61 -13.15 17.85
CA VAL A 424 11.71 -13.59 16.77
C VAL A 424 11.68 -12.52 15.69
N THR A 425 11.92 -12.93 14.43
CA THR A 425 11.75 -12.05 13.28
C THR A 425 10.26 -11.75 13.08
N ARG A 426 9.92 -10.47 13.00
CA ARG A 426 8.55 -10.01 12.76
C ARG A 426 8.29 -9.90 11.26
N THR A 427 7.05 -10.18 10.85
CA THR A 427 6.55 -9.98 9.48
C THR A 427 5.37 -9.01 9.51
N LEU A 428 5.23 -8.18 8.47
CA LEU A 428 4.12 -7.25 8.28
C LEU A 428 2.82 -7.97 7.93
#